data_475ba290ff62e4a60a30616becfd698f
#
_entry.id   475ba290ff62e4a60a30616becfd698f
#
_cell.length_a   1.000
_cell.length_b   1.000
_cell.length_c   1.000
_cell.angle_alpha   90.00
_cell.angle_beta   90.00
_cell.angle_gamma   90.00
#
_symmetry.space_group_name_H-M   'P 1'
#
loop_
_entity.id
_entity.type
_entity.pdbx_description
1 polymer ?
#
loop_
_entity_poly.entity_id
_entity_poly.type
_entity_poly.pdbx_seq_one_letter_code
_entity_poly.pdbx_strand_id
1 'polypeptide(L)'
;MTSQEQHVLDEFYKNAVMGADATSTILPKADHPDLRQELCKQLEFYQSRKEEIRSQMQQAHVQPVQQSDMAKFWANASIQLHCLGGASANEIAKLMLKGTNTGVVQLTEVLHNSPDISDQLKRQGKAFVRHEEAYMVRLKAYL
;
A
#
# COMPACT_ATOMS: atom_id res chain seq x y z
N MET A 1 -10.49 -11.97 18.77
CA MET A 1 -9.72 -10.82 18.21
C MET A 1 -10.13 -9.55 18.97
N THR A 2 -9.15 -8.79 19.42
CA THR A 2 -9.39 -7.55 20.16
C THR A 2 -9.75 -6.40 19.22
N SER A 3 -10.29 -5.30 19.79
CA SER A 3 -10.58 -4.08 19.01
C SER A 3 -9.33 -3.48 18.39
N GLN A 4 -8.20 -3.52 19.10
CA GLN A 4 -6.92 -3.05 18.56
C GLN A 4 -6.48 -3.90 17.38
N GLU A 5 -6.59 -5.21 17.46
CA GLU A 5 -6.24 -6.13 16.38
C GLU A 5 -7.12 -5.91 15.14
N GLN A 6 -8.43 -5.70 15.36
CA GLN A 6 -9.33 -5.36 14.25
C GLN A 6 -8.93 -4.05 13.57
N HIS A 7 -8.62 -3.03 14.36
CA HIS A 7 -8.18 -1.74 13.82
C HIS A 7 -6.88 -1.85 13.03
N VAL A 8 -5.91 -2.61 13.54
CA VAL A 8 -4.64 -2.85 12.84
C VAL A 8 -4.87 -3.57 11.51
N LEU A 9 -5.69 -4.62 11.50
CA LEU A 9 -6.02 -5.34 10.27
C LEU A 9 -6.77 -4.46 9.27
N ASP A 10 -7.68 -3.61 9.74
CA ASP A 10 -8.38 -2.64 8.89
C ASP A 10 -7.40 -1.70 8.19
N GLU A 11 -6.42 -1.18 8.92
CA GLU A 11 -5.42 -0.28 8.35
C GLU A 11 -4.50 -1.01 7.35
N PHE A 12 -4.11 -2.24 7.65
CA PHE A 12 -3.33 -3.08 6.73
C PHE A 12 -4.13 -3.36 5.46
N TYR A 13 -5.41 -3.70 5.59
CA TYR A 13 -6.28 -3.99 4.45
C TYR A 13 -6.45 -2.77 3.56
N LYS A 14 -6.75 -1.61 4.14
CA LYS A 14 -6.87 -0.35 3.40
C LYS A 14 -5.59 -0.04 2.61
N ASN A 15 -4.45 -0.21 3.25
CA ASN A 15 -3.15 0.04 2.60
C ASN A 15 -2.95 -0.88 1.40
N ALA A 16 -3.23 -2.17 1.55
CA ALA A 16 -3.10 -3.15 0.48
C ALA A 16 -4.06 -2.87 -0.69
N VAL A 17 -5.32 -2.53 -0.40
CA VAL A 17 -6.33 -2.20 -1.40
C VAL A 17 -5.93 -0.93 -2.17
N MET A 18 -5.57 0.12 -1.45
CA MET A 18 -5.18 1.39 -2.06
C MET A 18 -3.91 1.24 -2.90
N GLY A 19 -2.94 0.48 -2.38
CA GLY A 19 -1.70 0.19 -3.13
C GLY A 19 -1.97 -0.59 -4.41
N ALA A 20 -2.83 -1.62 -4.35
CA ALA A 20 -3.21 -2.40 -5.52
C ALA A 20 -3.94 -1.54 -6.56
N ASP A 21 -4.90 -0.73 -6.13
CA ASP A 21 -5.68 0.12 -7.02
C ASP A 21 -4.80 1.17 -7.71
N ALA A 22 -3.94 1.83 -6.94
CA ALA A 22 -3.02 2.82 -7.46
C ALA A 22 -2.04 2.22 -8.46
N THR A 23 -1.45 1.08 -8.12
CA THR A 23 -0.49 0.39 -9.00
C THR A 23 -1.15 -0.08 -10.28
N SER A 24 -2.36 -0.65 -10.20
CA SER A 24 -3.15 -1.06 -11.37
C SER A 24 -3.47 0.11 -12.30
N THR A 25 -3.74 1.29 -11.73
CA THR A 25 -4.06 2.51 -12.50
C THR A 25 -2.81 3.04 -13.22
N ILE A 26 -1.66 2.98 -12.57
CA ILE A 26 -0.40 3.53 -13.09
C ILE A 26 0.28 2.60 -14.09
N LEU A 27 0.21 1.30 -13.86
CA LEU A 27 0.94 0.29 -14.63
C LEU A 27 0.79 0.44 -16.15
N PRO A 28 -0.42 0.66 -16.72
CA PRO A 28 -0.55 0.83 -18.17
C PRO A 28 0.18 2.06 -18.74
N LYS A 29 0.52 3.02 -17.88
CA LYS A 29 1.19 4.27 -18.28
C LYS A 29 2.70 4.22 -18.16
N ALA A 30 3.24 3.14 -17.61
CA ALA A 30 4.67 2.96 -17.39
C ALA A 30 5.31 2.35 -18.64
N ASP A 31 6.16 3.12 -19.35
CA ASP A 31 6.85 2.68 -20.56
C ASP A 31 8.25 2.14 -20.28
N HIS A 32 8.86 2.56 -19.16
CA HIS A 32 10.21 2.11 -18.80
C HIS A 32 10.15 0.63 -18.37
N PRO A 33 10.87 -0.29 -19.04
CA PRO A 33 10.72 -1.72 -18.79
C PRO A 33 11.02 -2.14 -17.36
N ASP A 34 12.08 -1.60 -16.77
CA ASP A 34 12.51 -1.95 -15.41
C ASP A 34 11.51 -1.45 -14.36
N LEU A 35 11.03 -0.21 -14.52
CA LEU A 35 10.00 0.35 -13.63
C LEU A 35 8.69 -0.43 -13.76
N ARG A 36 8.30 -0.78 -14.98
CA ARG A 36 7.11 -1.59 -15.23
C ARG A 36 7.19 -2.93 -14.49
N GLN A 37 8.36 -3.56 -14.51
CA GLN A 37 8.59 -4.82 -13.80
C GLN A 37 8.46 -4.63 -12.28
N GLU A 38 9.02 -3.55 -11.73
CA GLU A 38 8.87 -3.21 -10.31
C GLU A 38 7.39 -3.02 -9.93
N LEU A 39 6.64 -2.31 -10.77
CA LEU A 39 5.22 -2.09 -10.55
C LEU A 39 4.42 -3.40 -10.59
N CYS A 40 4.75 -4.30 -11.52
CA CYS A 40 4.10 -5.62 -11.58
C CYS A 40 4.33 -6.43 -10.31
N LYS A 41 5.58 -6.48 -9.82
CA LYS A 41 5.92 -7.18 -8.58
C LYS A 41 5.21 -6.57 -7.38
N GLN A 42 5.15 -5.26 -7.34
CA GLN A 42 4.48 -4.55 -6.25
C GLN A 42 2.97 -4.79 -6.26
N LEU A 43 2.36 -4.84 -7.44
CA LEU A 43 0.94 -5.17 -7.57
C LEU A 43 0.66 -6.58 -7.01
N GLU A 44 1.48 -7.56 -7.37
CA GLU A 44 1.35 -8.93 -6.84
C GLU A 44 1.47 -8.95 -5.31
N PHE A 45 2.40 -8.17 -4.77
CA PHE A 45 2.58 -8.04 -3.32
C PHE A 45 1.31 -7.50 -2.66
N TYR A 46 0.75 -6.41 -3.16
CA TYR A 46 -0.46 -5.81 -2.59
C TYR A 46 -1.66 -6.76 -2.70
N GLN A 47 -1.84 -7.43 -3.82
CA GLN A 47 -2.92 -8.39 -4.01
C GLN A 47 -2.80 -9.56 -3.05
N SER A 48 -1.59 -10.08 -2.86
CA SER A 48 -1.31 -11.16 -1.92
C SER A 48 -1.59 -10.74 -0.46
N ARG A 49 -1.17 -9.53 -0.08
CA ARG A 49 -1.44 -9.00 1.26
C ARG A 49 -2.94 -8.77 1.49
N LYS A 50 -3.62 -8.25 0.48
CA LYS A 50 -5.06 -8.04 0.53
C LYS A 50 -5.81 -9.36 0.82
N GLU A 51 -5.49 -10.41 0.10
CA GLU A 51 -6.15 -11.72 0.28
C GLU A 51 -5.83 -12.35 1.64
N GLU A 52 -4.59 -12.25 2.08
CA GLU A 52 -4.17 -12.74 3.39
C GLU A 52 -4.94 -12.05 4.52
N ILE A 53 -4.98 -10.73 4.50
CA ILE A 53 -5.67 -9.93 5.53
C ILE A 53 -7.18 -10.20 5.48
N ARG A 54 -7.74 -10.26 4.29
CA ARG A 54 -9.16 -10.57 4.09
C ARG A 54 -9.53 -11.92 4.71
N SER A 55 -8.69 -12.92 4.49
CA SER A 55 -8.88 -14.25 5.07
C SER A 55 -8.84 -14.20 6.61
N GLN A 56 -7.89 -13.45 7.18
CA GLN A 56 -7.79 -13.26 8.63
C GLN A 56 -9.06 -12.57 9.19
N MET A 57 -9.55 -11.57 8.50
CA MET A 57 -10.78 -10.87 8.90
C MET A 57 -12.01 -11.77 8.82
N GLN A 58 -12.13 -12.56 7.77
CA GLN A 58 -13.23 -13.53 7.61
C GLN A 58 -13.22 -14.56 8.74
N GLN A 59 -12.07 -15.10 9.10
CA GLN A 59 -11.93 -16.05 10.21
C GLN A 59 -12.34 -15.45 11.54
N ALA A 60 -12.14 -14.15 11.72
CA ALA A 60 -12.51 -13.41 12.91
C ALA A 60 -13.94 -12.84 12.86
N HIS A 61 -14.69 -13.09 11.78
CA HIS A 61 -16.03 -12.54 11.54
C HIS A 61 -16.06 -11.01 11.56
N VAL A 62 -15.03 -10.38 10.98
CA VAL A 62 -14.89 -8.93 10.89
C VAL A 62 -15.06 -8.49 9.45
N GLN A 63 -15.81 -7.41 9.23
CA GLN A 63 -15.96 -6.78 7.91
C GLN A 63 -14.97 -5.63 7.78
N PRO A 64 -14.29 -5.50 6.62
CA PRO A 64 -13.39 -4.37 6.38
C PRO A 64 -14.12 -3.03 6.39
N VAL A 65 -13.52 -2.03 7.01
CA VAL A 65 -14.04 -0.66 7.00
C VAL A 65 -13.54 0.04 5.73
N GLN A 66 -14.47 0.69 5.01
CA GLN A 66 -14.16 1.32 3.73
C GLN A 66 -14.02 2.83 3.87
N GLN A 67 -12.95 3.33 4.46
CA GLN A 67 -12.60 4.75 4.23
C GLN A 67 -11.21 5.07 4.73
N SER A 68 -10.42 5.80 3.94
CA SER A 68 -9.15 6.33 4.42
C SER A 68 -8.78 7.60 3.67
N ASP A 69 -7.94 8.42 4.31
CA ASP A 69 -7.33 9.59 3.70
C ASP A 69 -6.43 9.21 2.50
N MET A 70 -5.94 7.97 2.48
CA MET A 70 -5.20 7.42 1.34
C MET A 70 -6.05 7.35 0.08
N ALA A 71 -7.36 7.06 0.19
CA ALA A 71 -8.26 7.05 -0.97
C ALA A 71 -8.29 8.41 -1.65
N LYS A 72 -8.35 9.49 -0.87
CA LYS A 72 -8.32 10.87 -1.38
C LYS A 72 -6.98 11.19 -2.04
N PHE A 73 -5.88 10.79 -1.42
CA PHE A 73 -4.54 10.97 -1.98
C PHE A 73 -4.44 10.32 -3.36
N TRP A 74 -4.83 9.04 -3.49
CA TRP A 74 -4.73 8.32 -4.74
C TRP A 74 -5.72 8.81 -5.80
N ALA A 75 -6.91 9.26 -5.40
CA ALA A 75 -7.87 9.88 -6.32
C ALA A 75 -7.28 11.14 -6.96
N ASN A 76 -6.67 12.02 -6.17
CA ASN A 76 -6.01 13.22 -6.66
C ASN A 76 -4.80 12.88 -7.55
N ALA A 77 -4.00 11.89 -7.17
CA ALA A 77 -2.86 11.44 -7.94
C ALA A 77 -3.29 10.86 -9.30
N SER A 78 -4.37 10.09 -9.32
CA SER A 78 -4.94 9.53 -10.56
C SER A 78 -5.39 10.63 -11.51
N ILE A 79 -6.05 11.68 -11.01
CA ILE A 79 -6.45 12.85 -11.78
C ILE A 79 -5.22 13.54 -12.39
N GLN A 80 -4.18 13.76 -11.60
CA GLN A 80 -2.95 14.38 -12.08
C GLN A 80 -2.30 13.56 -13.20
N LEU A 81 -2.27 12.23 -13.09
CA LEU A 81 -1.73 11.35 -14.12
C LEU A 81 -2.55 11.41 -15.41
N HIS A 82 -3.88 11.49 -15.31
CA HIS A 82 -4.74 11.63 -16.48
C HIS A 82 -4.49 12.94 -17.22
N CYS A 83 -4.20 14.01 -16.50
CA CYS A 83 -3.94 15.32 -17.09
C CYS A 83 -2.58 15.41 -17.80
N LEU A 84 -1.63 14.53 -17.47
CA LEU A 84 -0.26 14.57 -18.02
C LEU A 84 -0.11 13.88 -19.38
N GLY A 85 -1.15 13.17 -19.87
CA GLY A 85 -1.13 12.52 -21.20
C GLY A 85 -0.13 11.39 -21.38
N GLY A 86 0.68 11.13 -20.41
CA GLY A 86 1.74 10.13 -20.34
C GLY A 86 2.69 10.53 -19.23
N ALA A 87 3.23 9.57 -18.49
CA ALA A 87 4.08 9.85 -17.35
C ALA A 87 5.46 9.27 -17.56
N SER A 88 6.51 10.08 -17.34
CA SER A 88 7.89 9.62 -17.32
C SER A 88 8.15 8.70 -16.13
N ALA A 89 9.22 7.90 -16.21
CA ALA A 89 9.64 7.06 -15.10
C ALA A 89 9.87 7.90 -13.83
N ASN A 90 10.45 9.10 -13.96
CA ASN A 90 10.66 10.03 -12.86
C ASN A 90 9.33 10.47 -12.21
N GLU A 91 8.34 10.85 -13.00
CA GLU A 91 7.04 11.29 -12.50
C GLU A 91 6.30 10.15 -11.79
N ILE A 92 6.31 8.95 -12.35
CA ILE A 92 5.70 7.76 -11.74
C ILE A 92 6.40 7.43 -10.42
N ALA A 93 7.73 7.42 -10.40
CA ALA A 93 8.49 7.14 -9.19
C ALA A 93 8.20 8.15 -8.07
N LYS A 94 8.14 9.43 -8.39
CA LYS A 94 7.78 10.48 -7.42
C LYS A 94 6.39 10.24 -6.81
N LEU A 95 5.43 9.92 -7.65
CA LEU A 95 4.06 9.67 -7.22
C LEU A 95 3.95 8.44 -6.33
N MET A 96 4.57 7.34 -6.76
CA MET A 96 4.57 6.09 -6.00
C MET A 96 5.32 6.24 -4.67
N LEU A 97 6.42 6.98 -4.65
CA LEU A 97 7.14 7.28 -3.42
C LEU A 97 6.29 8.03 -2.40
N LYS A 98 5.58 9.05 -2.84
CA LYS A 98 4.70 9.83 -1.96
C LYS A 98 3.59 8.97 -1.36
N GLY A 99 2.93 8.18 -2.20
CA GLY A 99 1.84 7.30 -1.74
C GLY A 99 2.34 6.20 -0.81
N THR A 100 3.43 5.56 -1.17
CA THR A 100 4.03 4.49 -0.37
C THR A 100 4.50 5.03 0.99
N ASN A 101 5.13 6.21 1.00
CA ASN A 101 5.54 6.84 2.25
C ASN A 101 4.35 7.18 3.15
N THR A 102 3.27 7.68 2.59
CA THR A 102 2.03 7.92 3.36
C THR A 102 1.55 6.64 4.02
N GLY A 103 1.55 5.53 3.30
CA GLY A 103 1.19 4.23 3.83
C GLY A 103 2.13 3.74 4.93
N VAL A 104 3.43 3.89 4.74
CA VAL A 104 4.45 3.51 5.75
C VAL A 104 4.24 4.29 7.05
N VAL A 105 3.99 5.59 6.95
CA VAL A 105 3.73 6.43 8.13
C VAL A 105 2.48 5.95 8.86
N GLN A 106 1.38 5.73 8.15
CA GLN A 106 0.12 5.26 8.75
C GLN A 106 0.25 3.89 9.40
N LEU A 107 0.89 2.93 8.73
CA LEU A 107 1.12 1.59 9.26
C LEU A 107 2.02 1.63 10.50
N THR A 108 3.06 2.44 10.47
CA THR A 108 3.98 2.60 11.60
C THR A 108 3.25 3.20 12.81
N GLU A 109 2.44 4.23 12.60
CA GLU A 109 1.65 4.84 13.67
C GLU A 109 0.67 3.85 14.30
N VAL A 110 -0.06 3.10 13.48
CA VAL A 110 -1.03 2.16 14.01
C VAL A 110 -0.36 1.05 14.83
N LEU A 111 0.82 0.59 14.41
CA LEU A 111 1.59 -0.40 15.15
C LEU A 111 2.09 0.16 16.49
N HIS A 112 2.59 1.39 16.50
CA HIS A 112 3.04 2.04 17.74
C HIS A 112 1.89 2.29 18.71
N ASN A 113 0.70 2.58 18.20
CA ASN A 113 -0.47 2.88 19.01
C ASN A 113 -1.28 1.62 19.42
N SER A 114 -0.80 0.45 19.04
CA SER A 114 -1.47 -0.83 19.29
C SER A 114 -0.51 -1.82 19.95
N PRO A 115 -0.04 -1.54 21.18
CA PRO A 115 0.97 -2.38 21.82
C PRO A 115 0.47 -3.75 22.26
N ASP A 116 -0.85 -3.91 22.43
CA ASP A 116 -1.46 -5.11 23.01
C ASP A 116 -1.94 -6.13 21.95
N ILE A 117 -1.56 -5.95 20.70
CA ILE A 117 -1.87 -6.93 19.65
C ILE A 117 -0.92 -8.14 19.76
N SER A 118 -1.31 -9.25 19.12
CA SER A 118 -0.51 -10.49 19.12
C SER A 118 0.87 -10.27 18.49
N ASP A 119 1.84 -11.07 18.92
CA ASP A 119 3.18 -11.02 18.35
C ASP A 119 3.18 -11.39 16.86
N GLN A 120 2.29 -12.29 16.45
CA GLN A 120 2.11 -12.65 15.05
C GLN A 120 1.70 -11.42 14.22
N LEU A 121 0.74 -10.66 14.70
CA LEU A 121 0.25 -9.47 14.01
C LEU A 121 1.30 -8.35 13.99
N LYS A 122 2.07 -8.21 15.06
CA LYS A 122 3.23 -7.28 15.10
C LYS A 122 4.26 -7.63 14.03
N ARG A 123 4.61 -8.91 13.92
CA ARG A 123 5.57 -9.38 12.90
C ARG A 123 5.05 -9.16 11.49
N GLN A 124 3.75 -9.45 11.26
CA GLN A 124 3.10 -9.23 9.98
C GLN A 124 3.17 -7.76 9.57
N GLY A 125 2.85 -6.85 10.48
CA GLY A 125 2.90 -5.41 10.22
C GLY A 125 4.30 -4.90 9.94
N LYS A 126 5.28 -5.34 10.73
CA LYS A 126 6.68 -4.97 10.52
C LYS A 126 7.22 -5.49 9.19
N ALA A 127 6.81 -6.68 8.79
CA ALA A 127 7.19 -7.24 7.49
C ALA A 127 6.59 -6.43 6.34
N PHE A 128 5.34 -6.02 6.47
CA PHE A 128 4.67 -5.17 5.48
C PHE A 128 5.42 -3.84 5.33
N VAL A 129 5.70 -3.17 6.43
CA VAL A 129 6.43 -1.88 6.43
C VAL A 129 7.81 -2.03 5.80
N ARG A 130 8.56 -3.07 6.17
CA ARG A 130 9.91 -3.30 5.61
C ARG A 130 9.87 -3.55 4.10
N HIS A 131 8.87 -4.27 3.61
CA HIS A 131 8.71 -4.50 2.18
C HIS A 131 8.46 -3.17 1.45
N GLU A 132 7.60 -2.33 2.00
CA GLU A 132 7.30 -1.01 1.46
C GLU A 132 8.53 -0.10 1.45
N GLU A 133 9.29 -0.09 2.52
CA GLU A 133 10.54 0.69 2.60
C GLU A 133 11.57 0.24 1.56
N ALA A 134 11.71 -1.07 1.37
CA ALA A 134 12.60 -1.62 0.35
C ALA A 134 12.15 -1.22 -1.06
N TYR A 135 10.85 -1.23 -1.32
CA TYR A 135 10.26 -0.76 -2.58
C TYR A 135 10.59 0.71 -2.82
N MET A 136 10.45 1.56 -1.79
CA MET A 136 10.79 2.98 -1.89
C MET A 136 12.27 3.19 -2.27
N VAL A 137 13.17 2.39 -1.69
CA VAL A 137 14.60 2.45 -2.05
C VAL A 137 14.80 2.15 -3.54
N ARG A 138 14.12 1.13 -4.07
CA ARG A 138 14.21 0.79 -5.49
C ARG A 138 13.63 1.86 -6.41
N LEU A 139 12.52 2.48 -5.99
CA LEU A 139 11.90 3.57 -6.76
C LEU A 139 12.81 4.79 -6.90
N LYS A 140 13.65 5.05 -5.90
CA LYS A 140 14.59 6.20 -5.95
C LYS A 140 15.57 6.11 -7.11
N ALA A 141 15.82 4.94 -7.64
CA ALA A 141 16.69 4.77 -8.81
C ALA A 141 16.14 5.47 -10.07
N TYR A 142 14.87 5.80 -10.10
CA TYR A 142 14.19 6.43 -11.24
C TYR A 142 14.04 7.96 -11.08
N LEU A 143 14.52 8.53 -9.99
CA LEU A 143 14.45 9.98 -9.72
C LEU A 143 15.48 10.79 -10.53
#